data_c18320dea5f4b779cd93d2e2da25eaca
#
_entry.id   c18320dea5f4b779cd93d2e2da25eaca
#
_cell.length_a   1.000
_cell.length_b   1.000
_cell.length_c   1.000
_cell.angle_alpha   90.00
_cell.angle_beta   90.00
_cell.angle_gamma   90.00
#
_symmetry.space_group_name_H-M   'P 1'
#
loop_
_entity.id
_entity.type
_entity.pdbx_description
1 polymer ?
#
loop_
_entity_poly.entity_id
_entity_poly.type
_entity_poly.pdbx_seq_one_letter_code
_entity_poly.pdbx_strand_id
1 'polypeptide(L)'
;MVKSVISQKIEIRESIINHKGMFAKELIQKGEIVYIKGGHILSRDELFSSGIINNYLPISDEYFLGVLSIEEEEDIELYNNHSCDPNCGMHGEITFIAIRDIQP
;
A
#
# COMPACT_ATOMS: atom_id res chain seq x y z
N MET A 1 -10.34 -7.09 -10.42
CA MET A 1 -9.44 -6.16 -9.68
C MET A 1 -8.09 -6.81 -9.43
N VAL A 2 -7.03 -6.03 -9.56
CA VAL A 2 -5.68 -6.50 -9.23
C VAL A 2 -5.45 -6.35 -7.74
N LYS A 3 -5.07 -7.43 -7.06
CA LYS A 3 -4.75 -7.38 -5.63
C LYS A 3 -3.38 -6.75 -5.41
N SER A 4 -3.20 -6.13 -4.24
CA SER A 4 -1.89 -5.66 -3.82
C SER A 4 -0.92 -6.83 -3.66
N VAL A 5 0.36 -6.58 -3.96
CA VAL A 5 1.42 -7.57 -3.82
C VAL A 5 2.41 -7.07 -2.77
N ILE A 6 2.71 -7.88 -1.78
CA ILE A 6 3.73 -7.57 -0.77
C ILE A 6 4.91 -8.52 -0.92
N SER A 7 6.10 -8.03 -0.57
CA SER A 7 7.33 -8.82 -0.60
C SER A 7 7.20 -10.07 0.29
N GLN A 8 7.79 -11.18 -0.15
CA GLN A 8 7.87 -12.41 0.65
C GLN A 8 8.70 -12.21 1.92
N LYS A 9 9.48 -11.14 1.99
CA LYS A 9 10.29 -10.80 3.18
C LYS A 9 9.50 -10.05 4.25
N ILE A 10 8.21 -9.82 4.01
CA ILE A 10 7.32 -9.06 4.89
C ILE A 10 6.27 -9.98 5.48
N GLU A 11 5.96 -9.78 6.76
CA GLU A 11 4.82 -10.42 7.42
C GLU A 11 3.91 -9.35 8.02
N ILE A 12 2.63 -9.69 8.12
CA ILE A 12 1.64 -8.84 8.77
C ILE A 12 1.40 -9.41 10.16
N ARG A 13 1.57 -8.57 11.19
CA ARG A 13 1.36 -8.96 12.59
C ARG A 13 0.83 -7.79 13.39
N GLU A 14 0.34 -8.08 14.59
CA GLU A 14 -0.17 -7.05 15.48
C GLU A 14 0.93 -6.09 15.91
N SER A 15 0.55 -4.82 16.05
CA SER A 15 1.44 -3.73 16.41
C SER A 15 0.90 -3.05 17.66
N ILE A 16 1.80 -2.49 18.46
CA ILE A 16 1.45 -1.71 19.65
C ILE A 16 0.74 -0.41 19.26
N ILE A 17 1.09 0.16 18.10
CA ILE A 17 0.56 1.46 17.64
C ILE A 17 -0.76 1.28 16.93
N ASN A 18 -0.86 0.29 16.07
CA ASN A 18 -2.07 -0.06 15.32
C ASN A 18 -2.36 -1.53 15.52
N HIS A 19 -3.59 -1.95 15.29
CA HIS A 19 -3.99 -3.35 15.46
C HIS A 19 -3.17 -4.30 14.60
N LYS A 20 -2.74 -3.86 13.41
CA LYS A 20 -1.89 -4.63 12.52
C LYS A 20 -0.84 -3.73 11.88
N GLY A 21 0.29 -4.32 11.52
CA GLY A 21 1.34 -3.64 10.78
C GLY A 21 2.11 -4.60 9.90
N MET A 22 2.87 -4.06 8.96
CA MET A 22 3.78 -4.82 8.13
C MET A 22 5.18 -4.77 8.74
N PHE A 23 5.79 -5.95 8.90
CA PHE A 23 7.11 -6.09 9.50
C PHE A 23 8.01 -6.93 8.61
N ALA A 24 9.27 -6.54 8.51
CA ALA A 24 10.26 -7.35 7.82
C ALA A 24 10.56 -8.61 8.66
N LYS A 25 10.50 -9.77 8.03
CA LYS A 25 10.93 -11.04 8.65
C LYS A 25 12.31 -11.47 8.20
N GLU A 26 12.86 -10.80 7.19
CA GLU A 26 14.22 -10.94 6.69
C GLU A 26 14.74 -9.55 6.36
N LEU A 27 16.04 -9.42 6.20
CA LEU A 27 16.63 -8.16 5.75
C LEU A 27 16.08 -7.77 4.37
N ILE A 28 15.59 -6.55 4.28
CA ILE A 28 15.17 -5.94 3.01
C ILE A 28 16.22 -4.88 2.68
N GLN A 29 16.89 -5.05 1.55
CA GLN A 29 17.96 -4.14 1.14
C GLN A 29 17.36 -2.90 0.47
N LYS A 30 18.06 -1.78 0.61
CA LYS A 30 17.69 -0.55 -0.07
C LYS A 30 17.48 -0.79 -1.56
N GLY A 31 16.38 -0.31 -2.10
CA GLY A 31 16.01 -0.46 -3.51
C GLY A 31 15.14 -1.67 -3.82
N GLU A 32 14.99 -2.61 -2.90
CA GLU A 32 14.07 -3.74 -3.11
C GLU A 32 12.62 -3.28 -3.08
N ILE A 33 11.78 -3.92 -3.88
CA ILE A 33 10.35 -3.67 -3.87
C ILE A 33 9.74 -4.22 -2.58
N VAL A 34 9.05 -3.35 -1.84
CA VAL A 34 8.39 -3.71 -0.60
C VAL A 34 6.97 -4.15 -0.88
N TYR A 35 6.20 -3.34 -1.59
CA TYR A 35 4.85 -3.72 -2.02
C TYR A 35 4.42 -2.90 -3.24
N ILE A 36 3.40 -3.43 -3.93
CA ILE A 36 2.77 -2.77 -5.07
C ILE A 36 1.28 -2.70 -4.75
N LYS A 37 0.72 -1.48 -4.81
CA LYS A 37 -0.69 -1.29 -4.49
C LYS A 37 -1.58 -1.80 -5.60
N GLY A 38 -2.58 -2.58 -5.24
CA GLY A 38 -3.63 -3.06 -6.14
C GLY A 38 -4.85 -2.15 -6.15
N GLY A 39 -5.86 -2.54 -6.92
CA GLY A 39 -7.12 -1.84 -7.02
C GLY A 39 -7.63 -1.72 -8.45
N HIS A 40 -8.68 -0.92 -8.62
CA HIS A 40 -9.22 -0.53 -9.92
C HIS A 40 -8.71 0.85 -10.31
N ILE A 41 -8.61 1.10 -11.60
CA ILE A 41 -8.36 2.45 -12.10
C ILE A 41 -9.72 3.13 -12.23
N LEU A 42 -9.93 4.17 -11.44
CA LEU A 42 -11.21 4.87 -11.32
C LEU A 42 -11.06 6.32 -11.74
N SER A 43 -12.08 6.87 -12.40
CA SER A 43 -12.22 8.30 -12.57
C SER A 43 -12.59 8.94 -11.22
N ARG A 44 -12.53 10.27 -11.13
CA ARG A 44 -12.93 11.00 -9.93
C ARG A 44 -14.39 10.71 -9.56
N ASP A 45 -15.27 10.69 -10.55
CA ASP A 45 -16.70 10.41 -10.30
C ASP A 45 -16.92 8.99 -9.81
N GLU A 46 -16.22 8.02 -10.38
CA GLU A 46 -16.29 6.63 -9.94
C GLU A 46 -15.77 6.46 -8.51
N LEU A 47 -14.67 7.15 -8.17
CA LEU A 47 -14.12 7.12 -6.82
C LEU A 47 -15.12 7.66 -5.80
N PHE A 48 -15.71 8.83 -6.06
CA PHE A 48 -16.70 9.41 -5.16
C PHE A 48 -17.99 8.59 -5.09
N SER A 49 -18.43 8.01 -6.20
CA SER A 49 -19.61 7.17 -6.24
C SER A 49 -19.46 5.88 -5.43
N SER A 50 -18.23 5.38 -5.30
CA SER A 50 -17.98 4.18 -4.49
C SER A 50 -18.24 4.40 -3.00
N GLY A 51 -18.08 5.65 -2.53
CA GLY A 51 -18.16 5.98 -1.11
C GLY A 51 -16.94 5.59 -0.30
N ILE A 52 -15.94 4.95 -0.92
CA ILE A 52 -14.73 4.47 -0.24
C ILE A 52 -13.58 5.37 -0.66
N ILE A 53 -13.47 6.52 0.00
CA ILE A 53 -12.51 7.57 -0.35
C ILE A 53 -11.31 7.65 0.58
N ASN A 54 -11.18 6.71 1.51
CA ASN A 54 -10.08 6.67 2.46
C ASN A 54 -8.99 5.64 2.11
N ASN A 55 -9.17 4.90 1.02
CA ASN A 55 -8.22 3.90 0.56
C ASN A 55 -8.05 4.01 -0.95
N TYR A 56 -7.44 5.09 -1.39
CA TYR A 56 -7.15 5.33 -2.79
C TYR A 56 -5.77 5.93 -2.96
N LEU A 57 -5.25 5.84 -4.18
CA LEU A 57 -3.97 6.40 -4.56
C LEU A 57 -4.12 7.17 -5.87
N PRO A 58 -3.83 8.48 -5.91
CA PRO A 58 -3.88 9.23 -7.17
C PRO A 58 -2.77 8.75 -8.11
N ILE A 59 -3.14 8.48 -9.38
CA ILE A 59 -2.17 8.12 -10.42
C ILE A 59 -1.99 9.22 -11.45
N SER A 60 -2.97 10.12 -11.54
CA SER A 60 -2.90 11.31 -12.36
C SER A 60 -3.92 12.32 -11.84
N ASP A 61 -4.07 13.46 -12.49
CA ASP A 61 -5.06 14.47 -12.11
C ASP A 61 -6.50 13.96 -12.28
N GLU A 62 -6.72 12.97 -13.13
CA GLU A 62 -8.05 12.49 -13.50
C GLU A 62 -8.35 11.08 -13.04
N TYR A 63 -7.32 10.28 -12.73
CA TYR A 63 -7.47 8.86 -12.42
C TYR A 63 -6.89 8.51 -11.06
N PHE A 64 -7.52 7.51 -10.45
CA PHE A 64 -7.18 7.05 -9.11
C PHE A 64 -7.15 5.53 -9.08
N LEU A 65 -6.30 4.98 -8.25
CA LEU A 65 -6.32 3.56 -7.93
C LEU A 65 -7.13 3.39 -6.65
N GLY A 66 -8.21 2.63 -6.71
CA GLY A 66 -9.10 2.49 -5.57
C GLY A 66 -9.96 1.24 -5.66
N VAL A 67 -10.99 1.19 -4.82
CA VAL A 67 -11.89 0.03 -4.72
C VAL A 67 -13.33 0.45 -4.88
N LEU A 68 -14.18 -0.51 -5.27
CA LEU A 68 -15.60 -0.30 -5.48
C LEU A 68 -16.46 -0.86 -4.34
N SER A 69 -15.89 -1.67 -3.46
CA SER A 69 -16.59 -2.29 -2.34
C SER A 69 -15.68 -2.48 -1.14
N ILE A 70 -16.28 -2.73 0.04
CA ILE A 70 -15.53 -3.01 1.26
C ILE A 70 -14.78 -4.33 1.16
N GLU A 71 -15.36 -5.32 0.50
CA GLU A 71 -14.69 -6.61 0.28
C GLU A 71 -13.41 -6.44 -0.54
N GLU A 72 -13.45 -5.60 -1.57
CA GLU A 72 -12.26 -5.28 -2.36
C GLU A 72 -11.22 -4.51 -1.57
N GLU A 73 -11.66 -3.65 -0.65
CA GLU A 73 -10.76 -2.90 0.23
C GLU A 73 -9.90 -3.85 1.06
N GLU A 74 -10.48 -4.94 1.58
CA GLU A 74 -9.74 -5.94 2.34
C GLU A 74 -8.66 -6.63 1.51
N ASP A 75 -8.91 -6.82 0.20
CA ASP A 75 -7.97 -7.48 -0.70
C ASP A 75 -6.73 -6.63 -1.02
N ILE A 76 -6.83 -5.32 -0.89
CA ILE A 76 -5.72 -4.40 -1.23
C ILE A 76 -5.18 -3.65 -0.03
N GLU A 77 -5.74 -3.85 1.16
CA GLU A 77 -5.32 -3.13 2.36
C GLU A 77 -3.87 -3.43 2.69
N LEU A 78 -3.12 -2.36 2.95
CA LEU A 78 -1.71 -2.44 3.30
C LEU A 78 -1.53 -1.81 4.68
N TYR A 79 -1.11 -2.61 5.64
CA TYR A 79 -1.00 -2.22 7.05
C TYR A 79 0.33 -1.52 7.32
N ASN A 80 0.49 -0.32 6.79
CA ASN A 80 1.69 0.46 7.02
C ASN A 80 1.38 1.77 7.73
N ASN A 81 2.33 2.24 8.52
CA ASN A 81 2.22 3.49 9.25
C ASN A 81 2.89 4.62 8.50
N HIS A 82 2.25 5.79 8.51
CA HIS A 82 2.86 7.01 8.02
C HIS A 82 3.94 7.46 9.00
N SER A 83 5.09 7.90 8.49
CA SER A 83 6.20 8.34 9.33
C SER A 83 6.94 9.50 8.68
N CYS A 84 7.46 10.41 9.51
CA CYS A 84 8.35 11.48 9.05
C CYS A 84 9.76 10.96 8.74
N ASP A 85 10.08 9.72 9.16
CA ASP A 85 11.35 9.05 8.88
C ASP A 85 11.07 7.67 8.33
N PRO A 86 10.46 7.57 7.12
CA PRO A 86 9.98 6.32 6.60
C PRO A 86 11.11 5.40 6.12
N ASN A 87 10.83 4.09 6.14
CA ASN A 87 11.69 3.06 5.57
C ASN A 87 11.48 2.89 4.07
N CYS A 88 10.34 3.33 3.56
CA CYS A 88 9.91 3.11 2.18
C CYS A 88 9.55 4.41 1.50
N GLY A 89 9.72 4.44 0.20
CA GLY A 89 9.30 5.53 -0.65
C GLY A 89 8.68 5.00 -1.92
N MET A 90 8.00 5.88 -2.65
CA MET A 90 7.38 5.51 -3.91
C MET A 90 8.40 5.60 -5.05
N HIS A 91 8.38 4.57 -5.90
CA HIS A 91 9.11 4.57 -7.17
C HIS A 91 8.06 4.37 -8.26
N GLY A 92 7.66 5.48 -8.89
CA GLY A 92 6.47 5.49 -9.74
C GLY A 92 5.21 5.76 -8.92
N GLU A 93 4.05 5.38 -9.44
CA GLU A 93 2.77 5.77 -8.86
C GLU A 93 2.16 4.75 -7.92
N ILE A 94 2.56 3.48 -8.02
CA ILE A 94 1.93 2.40 -7.24
C ILE A 94 2.93 1.47 -6.56
N THR A 95 4.25 1.63 -6.83
CA THR A 95 5.28 0.75 -6.29
C THR A 95 6.00 1.42 -5.13
N PHE A 96 6.15 0.68 -4.04
CA PHE A 96 6.88 1.15 -2.86
C PHE A 96 8.16 0.33 -2.72
N ILE A 97 9.28 1.03 -2.56
CA ILE A 97 10.62 0.42 -2.41
C ILE A 97 11.21 0.80 -1.06
N ALA A 98 12.16 0.00 -0.61
CA ALA A 98 12.95 0.33 0.57
C ALA A 98 13.92 1.46 0.22
N ILE A 99 13.88 2.56 0.96
CA ILE A 99 14.80 3.69 0.78
C ILE A 99 16.03 3.58 1.67
N ARG A 100 16.05 2.58 2.52
CA ARG A 100 17.19 2.17 3.35
C ARG A 100 17.05 0.68 3.64
N ASP A 101 18.07 0.05 4.19
CA ASP A 101 17.98 -1.33 4.64
C ASP A 101 16.99 -1.43 5.80
N ILE A 102 16.12 -2.46 5.77
CA ILE A 102 15.11 -2.68 6.79
C ILE A 102 15.43 -3.99 7.50
N GLN A 103 15.69 -3.91 8.80
CA GLN A 103 15.98 -5.07 9.63
C GLN A 103 14.69 -5.73 10.09
N PRO A 104 14.74 -7.06 10.32
CA PRO A 104 13.62 -7.79 10.90
C PRO A 104 13.22 -7.29 12.27
#